data_6891e3d264ed63c4bba81197425f7905
#
_entry.id   6891e3d264ed63c4bba81197425f7905
#
_cell.length_a   1.000
_cell.length_b   1.000
_cell.length_c   1.000
_cell.angle_alpha   90.00
_cell.angle_beta   90.00
_cell.angle_gamma   90.00
#
_symmetry.space_group_name_H-M   'P 1'
#
loop_
_entity.id
_entity.type
_entity.pdbx_description
1 polymer ?
#
loop_
_entity_poly.entity_id
_entity_poly.type
_entity_poly.pdbx_seq_one_letter_code
_entity_poly.pdbx_strand_id
1 'polypeptide(L)'
;MSKQTKLILALAVAAAVLYWAFGMVTEKLYEAKGEEFITVMTESKGLFTSLEALSGDASAEEAKTVGAGMALAAERLGKLHEEVAGMAPPEKEKDRHEKFLAALEKNQALFAKAAGILQATEYIFAPQMREDFLALQRDFAAAWTAADAASTGLKLGGQAVTDVFSYPAAKTAMRAYVQKKLAFDQRYAIEKRQEYHEQHQAEQRALVEKKEVVFLVGSVWKDGQDLLVQGQFYNGTGDVVTSIKDMLLDVTLLRFDREIASFTDFLQEENITNLNLTPGQFSFTVTLRLEGKAPAEDFNHYTVNAHKIRWGVRRAVPR
;
A
#
# COMPACT_ATOMS: atom_id res chain seq x y z
N MET A 1 -62.27 39.98 -29.45
CA MET A 1 -60.86 39.90 -28.91
C MET A 1 -59.99 40.81 -29.71
N SER A 2 -59.30 41.73 -29.04
CA SER A 2 -58.37 42.65 -29.72
C SER A 2 -57.15 41.88 -30.29
N LYS A 3 -56.47 42.47 -31.30
CA LYS A 3 -55.21 41.88 -31.82
C LYS A 3 -54.16 41.65 -30.73
N GLN A 4 -54.11 42.53 -29.73
CA GLN A 4 -53.21 42.44 -28.58
C GLN A 4 -53.57 41.27 -27.69
N THR A 5 -54.86 40.99 -27.43
CA THR A 5 -55.30 39.85 -26.62
C THR A 5 -54.96 38.51 -27.29
N LYS A 6 -55.07 38.44 -28.64
CA LYS A 6 -54.67 37.24 -29.41
C LYS A 6 -53.14 37.00 -29.34
N LEU A 7 -52.36 38.08 -29.41
CA LEU A 7 -50.88 38.00 -29.31
C LEU A 7 -50.43 37.53 -27.92
N ILE A 8 -51.01 38.06 -26.85
CA ILE A 8 -50.71 37.68 -25.49
C ILE A 8 -51.08 36.21 -25.24
N LEU A 9 -52.23 35.76 -25.73
CA LEU A 9 -52.64 34.37 -25.62
C LEU A 9 -51.72 33.42 -26.38
N ALA A 10 -51.27 33.81 -27.60
CA ALA A 10 -50.35 33.02 -28.39
C ALA A 10 -48.97 32.91 -27.71
N LEU A 11 -48.45 34.00 -27.11
CA LEU A 11 -47.21 33.98 -26.34
C LEU A 11 -47.32 33.13 -25.08
N ALA A 12 -48.43 33.19 -24.37
CA ALA A 12 -48.69 32.36 -23.18
C ALA A 12 -48.75 30.86 -23.52
N VAL A 13 -49.43 30.50 -24.63
CA VAL A 13 -49.47 29.11 -25.13
C VAL A 13 -48.07 28.64 -25.56
N ALA A 14 -47.33 29.48 -26.31
CA ALA A 14 -45.94 29.13 -26.70
C ALA A 14 -45.02 28.94 -25.48
N ALA A 15 -45.10 29.81 -24.47
CA ALA A 15 -44.35 29.68 -23.23
C ALA A 15 -44.74 28.38 -22.46
N ALA A 16 -46.02 28.06 -22.40
CA ALA A 16 -46.49 26.82 -21.78
C ALA A 16 -46.01 25.56 -22.49
N VAL A 17 -46.02 25.57 -23.84
CA VAL A 17 -45.51 24.46 -24.66
C VAL A 17 -43.97 24.34 -24.52
N LEU A 18 -43.24 25.45 -24.51
CA LEU A 18 -41.80 25.41 -24.25
C LEU A 18 -41.47 24.92 -22.86
N TYR A 19 -42.21 25.37 -21.84
CA TYR A 19 -42.07 24.90 -20.46
C TYR A 19 -42.34 23.38 -20.33
N TRP A 20 -43.40 22.91 -20.97
CA TRP A 20 -43.77 21.50 -21.00
C TRP A 20 -42.71 20.64 -21.74
N ALA A 21 -42.27 21.09 -22.93
CA ALA A 21 -41.23 20.43 -23.71
C ALA A 21 -39.87 20.38 -22.93
N PHE A 22 -39.50 21.51 -22.28
CA PHE A 22 -38.31 21.56 -21.43
C PHE A 22 -38.41 20.59 -20.24
N GLY A 23 -39.59 20.54 -19.60
CA GLY A 23 -39.83 19.57 -18.51
C GLY A 23 -39.66 18.12 -18.96
N MET A 24 -40.19 17.74 -20.13
CA MET A 24 -40.03 16.38 -20.69
C MET A 24 -38.56 16.05 -21.05
N VAL A 25 -37.81 17.01 -21.58
CA VAL A 25 -36.39 16.81 -21.91
C VAL A 25 -35.58 16.59 -20.63
N THR A 26 -35.85 17.39 -19.60
CA THR A 26 -35.17 17.30 -18.30
C THR A 26 -35.47 15.96 -17.63
N GLU A 27 -36.71 15.49 -17.65
CA GLU A 27 -37.12 14.19 -17.08
C GLU A 27 -36.41 13.03 -17.77
N LYS A 28 -36.40 13.00 -19.12
CA LYS A 28 -35.67 11.97 -19.88
C LYS A 28 -34.16 11.99 -19.62
N LEU A 29 -33.57 13.18 -19.53
CA LEU A 29 -32.16 13.28 -19.22
C LEU A 29 -31.83 12.77 -17.81
N TYR A 30 -32.70 13.06 -16.85
CA TYR A 30 -32.59 12.58 -15.48
C TYR A 30 -32.72 11.05 -15.39
N GLU A 31 -33.67 10.46 -16.13
CA GLU A 31 -33.81 9.01 -16.21
C GLU A 31 -32.59 8.36 -16.82
N ALA A 32 -32.02 8.91 -17.90
CA ALA A 32 -30.80 8.41 -18.53
C ALA A 32 -29.61 8.40 -17.57
N LYS A 33 -29.49 9.43 -16.71
CA LYS A 33 -28.45 9.47 -15.66
C LYS A 33 -28.68 8.42 -14.56
N GLY A 34 -29.94 8.14 -14.23
CA GLY A 34 -30.30 7.06 -13.36
C GLY A 34 -29.93 5.67 -13.91
N GLU A 35 -30.17 5.45 -15.20
CA GLU A 35 -29.78 4.21 -15.90
C GLU A 35 -28.27 4.05 -15.97
N GLU A 36 -27.52 5.14 -16.19
CA GLU A 36 -26.06 5.13 -16.17
C GLU A 36 -25.52 4.72 -14.80
N PHE A 37 -26.09 5.26 -13.71
CA PHE A 37 -25.73 4.85 -12.35
C PHE A 37 -26.00 3.35 -12.11
N ILE A 38 -27.17 2.84 -12.50
CA ILE A 38 -27.53 1.42 -12.40
C ILE A 38 -26.52 0.56 -13.18
N THR A 39 -26.10 1.02 -14.35
CA THR A 39 -25.09 0.32 -15.17
C THR A 39 -23.76 0.22 -14.44
N VAL A 40 -23.25 1.34 -13.88
CA VAL A 40 -22.01 1.33 -13.11
C VAL A 40 -22.09 0.39 -11.92
N MET A 41 -23.20 0.42 -11.18
CA MET A 41 -23.40 -0.46 -10.03
C MET A 41 -23.48 -1.93 -10.42
N THR A 42 -24.12 -2.25 -11.54
CA THR A 42 -24.22 -3.62 -12.08
C THR A 42 -22.84 -4.17 -12.50
N GLU A 43 -22.08 -3.38 -13.24
CA GLU A 43 -20.71 -3.74 -13.65
C GLU A 43 -19.79 -3.93 -12.43
N SER A 44 -19.92 -3.06 -11.44
CA SER A 44 -19.12 -3.12 -10.21
C SER A 44 -19.39 -4.36 -9.36
N LYS A 45 -20.55 -4.98 -9.48
CA LYS A 45 -20.84 -6.27 -8.85
C LYS A 45 -19.82 -7.35 -9.28
N GLY A 46 -19.43 -7.35 -10.57
CA GLY A 46 -18.42 -8.27 -11.09
C GLY A 46 -17.05 -8.09 -10.44
N LEU A 47 -16.67 -6.87 -10.09
CA LEU A 47 -15.40 -6.57 -9.41
C LEU A 47 -15.35 -7.21 -8.00
N PHE A 48 -16.43 -7.15 -7.25
CA PHE A 48 -16.49 -7.81 -5.93
C PHE A 48 -16.55 -9.34 -6.03
N THR A 49 -17.13 -9.89 -7.08
CA THR A 49 -17.07 -11.32 -7.35
C THR A 49 -15.64 -11.77 -7.68
N SER A 50 -14.92 -10.99 -8.50
CA SER A 50 -13.50 -11.23 -8.76
C SER A 50 -12.66 -11.14 -7.49
N LEU A 51 -12.98 -10.22 -6.58
CA LEU A 51 -12.31 -10.06 -5.30
C LEU A 51 -12.47 -11.31 -4.40
N GLU A 52 -13.63 -11.97 -4.39
CA GLU A 52 -13.84 -13.23 -3.66
C GLU A 52 -12.94 -14.35 -4.17
N ALA A 53 -12.66 -14.36 -5.47
CA ALA A 53 -11.81 -15.37 -6.11
C ALA A 53 -10.31 -15.15 -5.80
N LEU A 54 -9.89 -13.93 -5.42
CA LEU A 54 -8.50 -13.67 -5.08
C LEU A 54 -8.10 -14.47 -3.84
N SER A 55 -7.05 -15.28 -3.97
CA SER A 55 -6.39 -15.92 -2.83
C SER A 55 -5.53 -14.90 -2.09
N GLY A 56 -5.10 -15.22 -0.86
CA GLY A 56 -4.16 -14.36 -0.12
C GLY A 56 -2.78 -14.26 -0.76
N ASP A 57 -2.44 -15.21 -1.62
CA ASP A 57 -1.25 -15.32 -2.45
C ASP A 57 -1.50 -14.87 -3.90
N ALA A 58 -2.70 -14.34 -4.21
CA ALA A 58 -2.94 -13.67 -5.47
C ALA A 58 -1.84 -12.62 -5.71
N SER A 59 -1.30 -12.60 -6.91
CA SER A 59 -0.23 -11.67 -7.25
C SER A 59 -0.70 -10.24 -6.96
N ALA A 60 0.22 -9.39 -6.52
CA ALA A 60 -0.06 -7.97 -6.34
C ALA A 60 -0.71 -7.35 -7.60
N GLU A 61 -0.40 -7.89 -8.77
CA GLU A 61 -0.97 -7.45 -10.06
C GLU A 61 -2.46 -7.79 -10.23
N GLU A 62 -2.90 -8.98 -9.76
CA GLU A 62 -4.32 -9.32 -9.80
C GLU A 62 -5.14 -8.42 -8.88
N ALA A 63 -4.66 -8.16 -7.65
CA ALA A 63 -5.29 -7.24 -6.73
C ALA A 63 -5.33 -5.81 -7.30
N LYS A 64 -4.22 -5.33 -7.89
CA LYS A 64 -4.14 -4.02 -8.57
C LYS A 64 -5.13 -3.92 -9.73
N THR A 65 -5.29 -4.98 -10.52
CA THR A 65 -6.24 -5.01 -11.63
C THR A 65 -7.67 -4.81 -11.16
N VAL A 66 -8.10 -5.53 -10.11
CA VAL A 66 -9.42 -5.32 -9.49
C VAL A 66 -9.51 -3.92 -8.88
N GLY A 67 -8.44 -3.44 -8.22
CA GLY A 67 -8.35 -2.09 -7.65
C GLY A 67 -8.47 -0.99 -8.70
N ALA A 68 -7.86 -1.16 -9.87
CA ALA A 68 -8.01 -0.23 -11.00
C ALA A 68 -9.45 -0.18 -11.51
N GLY A 69 -10.14 -1.32 -11.59
CA GLY A 69 -11.56 -1.35 -11.91
C GLY A 69 -12.42 -0.60 -10.88
N MET A 70 -12.13 -0.76 -9.58
CA MET A 70 -12.79 0.01 -8.51
C MET A 70 -12.53 1.52 -8.64
N ALA A 71 -11.30 1.92 -8.93
CA ALA A 71 -10.95 3.32 -9.13
C ALA A 71 -11.68 3.93 -10.33
N LEU A 72 -11.79 3.20 -11.43
CA LEU A 72 -12.55 3.62 -12.61
C LEU A 72 -14.06 3.78 -12.29
N ALA A 73 -14.63 2.86 -11.51
CA ALA A 73 -16.02 2.98 -11.07
C ALA A 73 -16.21 4.24 -10.20
N ALA A 74 -15.27 4.53 -9.29
CA ALA A 74 -15.30 5.76 -8.49
C ALA A 74 -15.22 7.02 -9.37
N GLU A 75 -14.35 7.05 -10.38
CA GLU A 75 -14.24 8.16 -11.32
C GLU A 75 -15.54 8.40 -12.11
N ARG A 76 -16.14 7.32 -12.65
CA ARG A 76 -17.41 7.40 -13.37
C ARG A 76 -18.54 7.94 -12.49
N LEU A 77 -18.62 7.49 -11.24
CA LEU A 77 -19.60 7.98 -10.26
C LEU A 77 -19.36 9.46 -9.92
N GLY A 78 -18.10 9.89 -9.82
CA GLY A 78 -17.75 11.30 -9.61
C GLY A 78 -18.20 12.20 -10.75
N LYS A 79 -17.93 11.82 -12.00
CA LYS A 79 -18.40 12.55 -13.19
C LYS A 79 -19.92 12.61 -13.24
N LEU A 80 -20.57 11.47 -12.97
CA LEU A 80 -22.03 11.44 -12.96
C LEU A 80 -22.62 12.31 -11.84
N HIS A 81 -21.97 12.37 -10.68
CA HIS A 81 -22.35 13.29 -9.60
C HIS A 81 -22.28 14.74 -10.03
N GLU A 82 -21.19 15.17 -10.67
CA GLU A 82 -21.03 16.55 -11.19
C GLU A 82 -22.12 16.90 -12.22
N GLU A 83 -22.41 15.98 -13.13
CA GLU A 83 -23.45 16.17 -14.15
C GLU A 83 -24.85 16.28 -13.52
N VAL A 84 -25.18 15.38 -12.60
CA VAL A 84 -26.49 15.40 -11.92
C VAL A 84 -26.63 16.64 -11.03
N ALA A 85 -25.56 17.05 -10.34
CA ALA A 85 -25.55 18.27 -9.52
C ALA A 85 -25.80 19.54 -10.34
N GLY A 86 -25.39 19.56 -11.61
CA GLY A 86 -25.64 20.66 -12.55
C GLY A 86 -27.06 20.69 -13.11
N MET A 87 -27.88 19.64 -12.85
CA MET A 87 -29.25 19.57 -13.37
C MET A 87 -30.23 20.28 -12.42
N ALA A 88 -31.21 21.00 -12.98
CA ALA A 88 -32.33 21.52 -12.22
C ALA A 88 -33.43 20.42 -12.13
N PRO A 89 -33.65 19.82 -10.96
CA PRO A 89 -34.65 18.78 -10.81
C PRO A 89 -36.06 19.38 -10.94
N PRO A 90 -37.03 18.63 -11.51
CA PRO A 90 -38.43 18.97 -11.41
C PRO A 90 -38.86 19.12 -9.95
N GLU A 91 -39.79 20.02 -9.64
CA GLU A 91 -40.24 20.30 -8.26
C GLU A 91 -40.66 19.02 -7.51
N LYS A 92 -41.29 18.09 -8.23
CA LYS A 92 -41.78 16.80 -7.68
C LYS A 92 -40.64 15.79 -7.40
N GLU A 93 -39.46 16.00 -7.95
CA GLU A 93 -38.32 15.09 -7.89
C GLU A 93 -37.18 15.60 -6.98
N LYS A 94 -37.37 16.74 -6.30
CA LYS A 94 -36.33 17.34 -5.46
C LYS A 94 -35.77 16.37 -4.42
N ASP A 95 -36.65 15.74 -3.65
CA ASP A 95 -36.23 14.76 -2.62
C ASP A 95 -35.49 13.56 -3.21
N ARG A 96 -35.94 13.11 -4.40
CA ARG A 96 -35.29 12.02 -5.11
C ARG A 96 -33.96 12.45 -5.68
N HIS A 97 -33.85 13.69 -6.15
CA HIS A 97 -32.60 14.26 -6.65
C HIS A 97 -31.54 14.35 -5.54
N GLU A 98 -31.89 14.84 -4.34
CA GLU A 98 -31.00 14.90 -3.20
C GLU A 98 -30.51 13.48 -2.77
N LYS A 99 -31.44 12.51 -2.74
CA LYS A 99 -31.07 11.12 -2.48
C LYS A 99 -30.16 10.53 -3.54
N PHE A 100 -30.39 10.88 -4.80
CA PHE A 100 -29.54 10.41 -5.91
C PHE A 100 -28.14 11.00 -5.83
N LEU A 101 -28.00 12.30 -5.55
CA LEU A 101 -26.70 12.95 -5.31
C LEU A 101 -25.97 12.31 -4.12
N ALA A 102 -26.65 12.11 -3.02
CA ALA A 102 -26.09 11.43 -1.87
C ALA A 102 -25.62 10.01 -2.20
N ALA A 103 -26.40 9.24 -2.97
CA ALA A 103 -26.04 7.89 -3.39
C ALA A 103 -24.80 7.90 -4.30
N LEU A 104 -24.70 8.84 -5.25
CA LEU A 104 -23.54 9.01 -6.11
C LEU A 104 -22.28 9.30 -5.30
N GLU A 105 -22.32 10.31 -4.43
CA GLU A 105 -21.20 10.71 -3.56
C GLU A 105 -20.72 9.54 -2.68
N LYS A 106 -21.64 8.86 -2.01
CA LYS A 106 -21.28 7.80 -1.06
C LYS A 106 -20.79 6.53 -1.75
N ASN A 107 -21.34 6.19 -2.95
CA ASN A 107 -20.82 5.08 -3.73
C ASN A 107 -19.47 5.40 -4.37
N GLN A 108 -19.23 6.63 -4.81
CA GLN A 108 -17.91 7.09 -5.24
C GLN A 108 -16.87 6.87 -4.13
N ALA A 109 -17.18 7.31 -2.92
CA ALA A 109 -16.30 7.13 -1.77
C ALA A 109 -16.07 5.65 -1.44
N LEU A 110 -17.11 4.80 -1.51
CA LEU A 110 -16.99 3.35 -1.30
C LEU A 110 -16.00 2.72 -2.27
N PHE A 111 -16.14 2.97 -3.58
CA PHE A 111 -15.25 2.40 -4.59
C PHE A 111 -13.83 2.96 -4.51
N ALA A 112 -13.66 4.25 -4.19
CA ALA A 112 -12.35 4.85 -3.96
C ALA A 112 -11.63 4.20 -2.76
N LYS A 113 -12.32 3.94 -1.65
CA LYS A 113 -11.75 3.27 -0.48
C LYS A 113 -11.45 1.80 -0.75
N ALA A 114 -12.31 1.11 -1.51
CA ALA A 114 -12.04 -0.26 -1.96
C ALA A 114 -10.77 -0.33 -2.84
N ALA A 115 -10.63 0.57 -3.79
CA ALA A 115 -9.43 0.70 -4.62
C ALA A 115 -8.17 0.93 -3.77
N GLY A 116 -8.23 1.80 -2.76
CA GLY A 116 -7.10 2.07 -1.86
C GLY A 116 -6.61 0.81 -1.12
N ILE A 117 -7.53 -0.05 -0.64
CA ILE A 117 -7.16 -1.33 -0.01
C ILE A 117 -6.45 -2.26 -1.01
N LEU A 118 -6.96 -2.35 -2.24
CA LEU A 118 -6.42 -3.24 -3.27
C LEU A 118 -5.11 -2.74 -3.87
N GLN A 119 -4.87 -1.43 -3.83
CA GLN A 119 -3.60 -0.81 -4.24
C GLN A 119 -2.52 -0.89 -3.15
N ALA A 120 -2.89 -1.14 -1.89
CA ALA A 120 -1.96 -1.40 -0.80
C ALA A 120 -1.36 -2.81 -0.94
N THR A 121 -0.52 -3.00 -1.96
CA THR A 121 0.05 -4.30 -2.33
C THR A 121 1.31 -4.65 -1.56
N GLU A 122 1.88 -3.72 -0.80
CA GLU A 122 3.03 -3.99 0.04
C GLU A 122 2.69 -4.98 1.15
N TYR A 123 3.67 -5.83 1.46
CA TYR A 123 3.54 -6.74 2.60
C TYR A 123 3.46 -5.95 3.91
N ILE A 124 2.62 -6.41 4.83
CA ILE A 124 2.31 -5.70 6.08
C ILE A 124 3.16 -6.29 7.21
N PHE A 125 4.37 -5.81 7.35
CA PHE A 125 5.37 -6.39 8.26
C PHE A 125 5.65 -5.57 9.51
N ALA A 126 5.71 -4.25 9.36
CA ALA A 126 5.89 -3.35 10.49
C ALA A 126 4.55 -3.06 11.18
N PRO A 127 4.53 -2.89 12.51
CA PRO A 127 3.31 -2.54 13.24
C PRO A 127 2.60 -1.32 12.64
N GLN A 128 3.35 -0.29 12.24
CA GLN A 128 2.78 0.92 11.64
C GLN A 128 2.08 0.62 10.31
N MET A 129 2.69 -0.16 9.42
CA MET A 129 2.07 -0.53 8.13
C MET A 129 0.78 -1.33 8.34
N ARG A 130 0.74 -2.17 9.36
CA ARG A 130 -0.46 -2.90 9.74
C ARG A 130 -1.56 -1.95 10.21
N GLU A 131 -1.23 -0.97 11.03
CA GLU A 131 -2.19 0.04 11.50
C GLU A 131 -2.72 0.90 10.35
N ASP A 132 -1.86 1.30 9.41
CA ASP A 132 -2.26 2.05 8.22
C ASP A 132 -3.23 1.24 7.34
N PHE A 133 -2.95 -0.05 7.14
CA PHE A 133 -3.87 -0.94 6.42
C PHE A 133 -5.19 -1.15 7.15
N LEU A 134 -5.17 -1.30 8.46
CA LEU A 134 -6.38 -1.40 9.28
C LEU A 134 -7.17 -0.07 9.28
N ALA A 135 -6.50 1.08 9.15
CA ALA A 135 -7.16 2.36 8.95
C ALA A 135 -7.92 2.42 7.62
N LEU A 136 -7.31 1.97 6.52
CA LEU A 136 -8.00 1.84 5.22
C LEU A 136 -9.24 0.94 5.32
N GLN A 137 -9.14 -0.15 6.07
CA GLN A 137 -10.28 -1.05 6.31
C GLN A 137 -11.40 -0.38 7.11
N ARG A 138 -11.08 0.42 8.14
CA ARG A 138 -12.07 1.20 8.90
C ARG A 138 -12.77 2.22 8.01
N ASP A 139 -12.00 2.94 7.18
CA ASP A 139 -12.51 3.92 6.23
C ASP A 139 -13.46 3.28 5.20
N PHE A 140 -13.09 2.11 4.67
CA PHE A 140 -13.97 1.34 3.80
C PHE A 140 -15.28 0.94 4.49
N ALA A 141 -15.21 0.48 5.74
CA ALA A 141 -16.40 0.09 6.50
C ALA A 141 -17.36 1.27 6.74
N ALA A 142 -16.81 2.47 7.01
CA ALA A 142 -17.60 3.69 7.14
C ALA A 142 -18.23 4.11 5.81
N ALA A 143 -17.46 4.10 4.71
CA ALA A 143 -17.95 4.42 3.36
C ALA A 143 -19.02 3.41 2.90
N TRP A 144 -18.82 2.13 3.18
CA TRP A 144 -19.80 1.08 2.90
C TRP A 144 -21.15 1.36 3.60
N THR A 145 -21.12 1.67 4.88
CA THR A 145 -22.33 1.96 5.66
C THR A 145 -23.08 3.18 5.12
N ALA A 146 -22.33 4.22 4.74
CA ALA A 146 -22.92 5.43 4.17
C ALA A 146 -23.53 5.18 2.80
N ALA A 147 -22.86 4.39 1.93
CA ALA A 147 -23.35 4.07 0.59
C ALA A 147 -24.60 3.18 0.63
N ASP A 148 -24.63 2.17 1.49
CA ASP A 148 -25.80 1.31 1.71
C ASP A 148 -27.01 2.14 2.17
N ALA A 149 -26.82 2.99 3.19
CA ALA A 149 -27.88 3.85 3.70
C ALA A 149 -28.43 4.83 2.64
N ALA A 150 -27.52 5.46 1.85
CA ALA A 150 -27.91 6.40 0.80
C ALA A 150 -28.64 5.73 -0.36
N SER A 151 -28.33 4.47 -0.63
CA SER A 151 -28.90 3.70 -1.75
C SER A 151 -30.19 2.96 -1.38
N THR A 152 -30.42 2.77 -0.07
CA THR A 152 -31.62 2.07 0.42
C THR A 152 -32.91 2.83 0.05
N GLY A 153 -33.81 2.12 -0.62
CA GLY A 153 -35.10 2.68 -1.09
C GLY A 153 -34.98 3.60 -2.32
N LEU A 154 -33.78 3.84 -2.85
CA LEU A 154 -33.59 4.61 -4.09
C LEU A 154 -33.91 3.72 -5.29
N LYS A 155 -34.81 4.22 -6.17
CA LYS A 155 -35.15 3.60 -7.45
C LYS A 155 -34.78 4.52 -8.59
N LEU A 156 -34.01 4.02 -9.55
CA LEU A 156 -33.54 4.73 -10.73
C LEU A 156 -33.70 3.83 -11.96
N GLY A 157 -34.11 4.41 -13.10
CA GLY A 157 -34.38 3.61 -14.30
C GLY A 157 -35.37 2.46 -14.07
N GLY A 158 -36.34 2.63 -13.15
CA GLY A 158 -37.33 1.62 -12.79
C GLY A 158 -36.84 0.49 -11.86
N GLN A 159 -35.54 0.49 -11.47
CA GLN A 159 -34.91 -0.54 -10.64
C GLN A 159 -34.47 0.02 -9.28
N ALA A 160 -34.57 -0.78 -8.21
CA ALA A 160 -33.97 -0.41 -6.95
C ALA A 160 -32.44 -0.66 -7.00
N VAL A 161 -31.67 0.28 -6.49
CA VAL A 161 -30.19 0.18 -6.46
C VAL A 161 -29.75 -1.09 -5.72
N THR A 162 -30.43 -1.42 -4.62
CA THR A 162 -30.15 -2.62 -3.81
C THR A 162 -30.47 -3.94 -4.49
N ASP A 163 -31.26 -3.93 -5.57
CA ASP A 163 -31.57 -5.13 -6.35
C ASP A 163 -30.45 -5.47 -7.33
N VAL A 164 -29.72 -4.45 -7.81
CA VAL A 164 -28.61 -4.63 -8.76
C VAL A 164 -27.25 -4.75 -8.08
N PHE A 165 -27.08 -4.14 -6.91
CA PHE A 165 -25.84 -4.17 -6.15
C PHE A 165 -26.07 -4.58 -4.69
N SER A 166 -25.46 -5.68 -4.29
CA SER A 166 -25.57 -6.19 -2.91
C SER A 166 -24.45 -5.64 -2.03
N TYR A 167 -24.75 -4.61 -1.24
CA TYR A 167 -23.83 -4.05 -0.26
C TYR A 167 -23.32 -5.09 0.77
N PRO A 168 -24.17 -5.98 1.33
CA PRO A 168 -23.70 -7.04 2.21
C PRO A 168 -22.71 -7.99 1.55
N ALA A 169 -22.94 -8.39 0.28
CA ALA A 169 -22.01 -9.24 -0.45
C ALA A 169 -20.66 -8.54 -0.70
N ALA A 170 -20.68 -7.28 -1.13
CA ALA A 170 -19.47 -6.48 -1.32
C ALA A 170 -18.65 -6.36 -0.04
N LYS A 171 -19.28 -6.12 1.11
CA LYS A 171 -18.63 -6.09 2.42
C LYS A 171 -17.98 -7.43 2.77
N THR A 172 -18.70 -8.53 2.53
CA THR A 172 -18.20 -9.87 2.81
C THR A 172 -16.98 -10.21 1.94
N ALA A 173 -17.03 -9.90 0.65
CA ALA A 173 -15.94 -10.11 -0.29
C ALA A 173 -14.68 -9.34 0.13
N MET A 174 -14.81 -8.05 0.45
CA MET A 174 -13.69 -7.23 0.92
C MET A 174 -13.11 -7.74 2.25
N ARG A 175 -13.97 -8.12 3.18
CA ARG A 175 -13.52 -8.69 4.47
C ARG A 175 -12.73 -9.98 4.27
N ALA A 176 -13.23 -10.87 3.40
CA ALA A 176 -12.55 -12.13 3.08
C ALA A 176 -11.18 -11.88 2.45
N TYR A 177 -11.08 -10.96 1.50
CA TYR A 177 -9.80 -10.56 0.90
C TYR A 177 -8.82 -10.03 1.95
N VAL A 178 -9.23 -9.07 2.79
CA VAL A 178 -8.39 -8.49 3.83
C VAL A 178 -7.88 -9.55 4.80
N GLN A 179 -8.71 -10.48 5.22
CA GLN A 179 -8.31 -11.58 6.11
C GLN A 179 -7.28 -12.51 5.45
N LYS A 180 -7.50 -12.88 4.19
CA LYS A 180 -6.55 -13.70 3.42
C LYS A 180 -5.20 -13.00 3.27
N LYS A 181 -5.21 -11.70 2.91
CA LYS A 181 -3.99 -10.90 2.78
C LYS A 181 -3.21 -10.83 4.08
N LEU A 182 -3.86 -10.51 5.18
CA LEU A 182 -3.20 -10.43 6.49
C LEU A 182 -2.58 -11.78 6.91
N ALA A 183 -3.28 -12.88 6.69
CA ALA A 183 -2.78 -14.21 7.00
C ALA A 183 -1.59 -14.60 6.12
N PHE A 184 -1.65 -14.30 4.83
CA PHE A 184 -0.55 -14.53 3.89
C PHE A 184 0.70 -13.71 4.27
N ASP A 185 0.53 -12.41 4.48
CA ASP A 185 1.63 -11.51 4.83
C ASP A 185 2.33 -11.95 6.13
N GLN A 186 1.55 -12.40 7.12
CA GLN A 186 2.10 -12.90 8.37
C GLN A 186 2.94 -14.17 8.16
N ARG A 187 2.43 -15.14 7.38
CA ARG A 187 3.17 -16.37 7.06
C ARG A 187 4.44 -16.05 6.29
N TYR A 188 4.34 -15.24 5.23
CA TYR A 188 5.47 -14.83 4.43
C TYR A 188 6.56 -14.12 5.24
N ALA A 189 6.18 -13.26 6.19
CA ALA A 189 7.13 -12.59 7.09
C ALA A 189 7.91 -13.57 7.96
N ILE A 190 7.28 -14.65 8.43
CA ILE A 190 7.92 -15.69 9.23
C ILE A 190 8.90 -16.48 8.35
N GLU A 191 8.46 -16.93 7.19
CA GLU A 191 9.27 -17.70 6.23
C GLU A 191 10.51 -16.90 5.79
N LYS A 192 10.35 -15.63 5.44
CA LYS A 192 11.47 -14.77 5.03
C LYS A 192 12.47 -14.51 6.16
N ARG A 193 12.00 -14.32 7.40
CA ARG A 193 12.93 -14.19 8.54
C ARG A 193 13.77 -15.43 8.74
N GLN A 194 13.17 -16.60 8.57
CA GLN A 194 13.88 -17.88 8.70
C GLN A 194 14.90 -18.06 7.58
N GLU A 195 14.50 -17.80 6.32
CA GLU A 195 15.39 -17.83 5.15
C GLU A 195 16.61 -16.92 5.34
N TYR A 196 16.38 -15.66 5.74
CA TYR A 196 17.47 -14.71 5.98
C TYR A 196 18.38 -15.14 7.14
N HIS A 197 17.80 -15.70 8.19
CA HIS A 197 18.61 -16.21 9.30
C HIS A 197 19.52 -17.37 8.87
N GLU A 198 19.01 -18.30 8.08
CA GLU A 198 19.78 -19.43 7.53
C GLU A 198 20.88 -18.96 6.58
N GLN A 199 20.57 -18.03 5.69
CA GLN A 199 21.55 -17.42 4.78
C GLN A 199 22.68 -16.72 5.56
N HIS A 200 22.32 -15.88 6.53
CA HIS A 200 23.29 -15.19 7.37
C HIS A 200 24.19 -16.15 8.13
N GLN A 201 23.65 -17.22 8.70
CA GLN A 201 24.46 -18.25 9.37
C GLN A 201 25.41 -18.96 8.40
N ALA A 202 24.96 -19.26 7.17
CA ALA A 202 25.80 -19.89 6.17
C ALA A 202 26.96 -18.97 5.75
N GLU A 203 26.70 -17.69 5.52
CA GLU A 203 27.71 -16.68 5.21
C GLU A 203 28.74 -16.54 6.34
N GLN A 204 28.31 -16.49 7.59
CA GLN A 204 29.21 -16.43 8.75
C GLN A 204 30.11 -17.64 8.86
N ARG A 205 29.58 -18.85 8.65
CA ARG A 205 30.41 -20.08 8.63
C ARG A 205 31.47 -20.03 7.54
N ALA A 206 31.09 -19.60 6.33
CA ALA A 206 32.02 -19.47 5.22
C ALA A 206 33.12 -18.42 5.51
N LEU A 207 32.80 -17.34 6.22
CA LEU A 207 33.81 -16.34 6.64
C LEU A 207 34.82 -16.91 7.66
N VAL A 208 34.35 -17.68 8.63
CA VAL A 208 35.23 -18.30 9.67
C VAL A 208 36.22 -19.29 9.09
N GLU A 209 35.91 -19.91 7.95
CA GLU A 209 36.81 -20.83 7.23
C GLU A 209 37.97 -20.13 6.53
N LYS A 210 37.90 -18.80 6.34
CA LYS A 210 38.96 -18.02 5.69
C LYS A 210 40.16 -17.88 6.62
N LYS A 211 41.37 -18.00 6.05
CA LYS A 211 42.64 -17.79 6.77
C LYS A 211 43.04 -16.32 6.86
N GLU A 212 42.10 -15.46 7.20
CA GLU A 212 42.28 -14.01 7.29
C GLU A 212 41.52 -13.45 8.48
N VAL A 213 41.66 -12.17 8.78
CA VAL A 213 40.82 -11.48 9.74
C VAL A 213 39.50 -11.15 9.04
N VAL A 214 38.40 -11.56 9.65
CA VAL A 214 37.04 -11.31 9.14
C VAL A 214 36.22 -10.56 10.19
N PHE A 215 35.25 -9.77 9.73
CA PHE A 215 34.26 -9.12 10.59
C PHE A 215 32.93 -9.84 10.46
N LEU A 216 32.45 -10.41 11.54
CA LEU A 216 31.19 -11.16 11.62
C LEU A 216 30.11 -10.24 12.17
N VAL A 217 29.14 -9.94 11.34
CA VAL A 217 28.05 -9.02 11.68
C VAL A 217 27.00 -9.72 12.52
N GLY A 218 26.63 -9.15 13.65
CA GLY A 218 25.58 -9.65 14.53
C GLY A 218 24.26 -8.94 14.35
N SER A 219 24.28 -7.61 14.17
CA SER A 219 23.06 -6.82 14.01
C SER A 219 23.32 -5.48 13.32
N VAL A 220 22.29 -4.96 12.69
CA VAL A 220 22.27 -3.63 12.05
C VAL A 220 20.97 -2.93 12.45
N TRP A 221 21.07 -1.64 12.85
CA TRP A 221 19.89 -0.84 13.19
C TRP A 221 20.13 0.65 12.91
N LYS A 222 19.06 1.45 12.95
CA LYS A 222 19.13 2.91 12.81
C LYS A 222 19.27 3.59 14.17
N ASP A 223 20.08 4.65 14.22
CA ASP A 223 20.18 5.59 15.34
C ASP A 223 20.11 7.01 14.78
N GLY A 224 18.91 7.58 14.73
CA GLY A 224 18.67 8.85 14.07
C GLY A 224 18.94 8.79 12.56
N GLN A 225 19.94 9.55 12.10
CA GLN A 225 20.37 9.56 10.70
C GLN A 225 21.52 8.57 10.40
N ASP A 226 22.01 7.88 11.43
CA ASP A 226 23.15 7.00 11.32
C ASP A 226 22.69 5.53 11.25
N LEU A 227 23.47 4.73 10.53
CA LEU A 227 23.34 3.29 10.52
C LEU A 227 24.41 2.69 11.43
N LEU A 228 23.98 1.85 12.37
CA LEU A 228 24.88 1.17 13.28
C LEU A 228 25.00 -0.31 12.87
N VAL A 229 26.24 -0.77 12.73
CA VAL A 229 26.61 -2.16 12.41
C VAL A 229 27.38 -2.74 13.58
N GLN A 230 26.80 -3.73 14.24
CA GLN A 230 27.44 -4.40 15.37
C GLN A 230 27.95 -5.79 14.97
N GLY A 231 29.15 -6.13 15.42
CA GLY A 231 29.76 -7.41 15.11
C GLY A 231 31.01 -7.71 15.93
N GLN A 232 31.74 -8.74 15.52
CA GLN A 232 33.00 -9.17 16.13
C GLN A 232 34.02 -9.49 15.05
N PHE A 233 35.29 -9.18 15.32
CA PHE A 233 36.38 -9.66 14.48
C PHE A 233 36.74 -11.08 14.89
N TYR A 234 36.94 -11.94 13.90
CA TYR A 234 37.48 -13.27 14.06
C TYR A 234 38.87 -13.36 13.44
N ASN A 235 39.80 -13.91 14.14
CA ASN A 235 41.17 -14.10 13.67
C ASN A 235 41.34 -15.50 13.07
N GLY A 236 41.19 -15.63 11.76
CA GLY A 236 41.50 -16.88 11.02
C GLY A 236 42.98 -17.03 10.65
N THR A 237 43.84 -16.03 10.98
CA THR A 237 45.28 -16.09 10.65
C THR A 237 46.06 -16.95 11.64
N GLY A 238 47.33 -17.24 11.31
CA GLY A 238 48.26 -17.92 12.22
C GLY A 238 48.97 -17.00 13.25
N ASP A 239 48.77 -15.70 13.17
CA ASP A 239 49.45 -14.69 14.01
C ASP A 239 48.50 -14.04 15.02
N VAL A 240 49.05 -13.37 16.03
CA VAL A 240 48.26 -12.58 16.99
C VAL A 240 47.92 -11.23 16.39
N VAL A 241 46.64 -10.93 16.20
CA VAL A 241 46.15 -9.63 15.74
C VAL A 241 46.13 -8.63 16.91
N THR A 242 46.83 -7.52 16.76
CA THR A 242 46.99 -6.52 17.82
C THR A 242 46.17 -5.26 17.59
N SER A 243 45.75 -5.00 16.36
CA SER A 243 44.93 -3.82 16.01
C SER A 243 44.16 -4.05 14.72
N ILE A 244 43.07 -3.36 14.57
CA ILE A 244 42.36 -3.14 13.30
C ILE A 244 42.50 -1.66 12.97
N LYS A 245 42.90 -1.35 11.75
CA LYS A 245 43.14 0.04 11.32
C LYS A 245 41.95 0.62 10.56
N ASP A 246 41.53 -0.11 9.58
CA ASP A 246 40.39 0.24 8.73
C ASP A 246 39.88 -0.99 7.95
N MET A 247 38.73 -0.81 7.34
CA MET A 247 38.11 -1.78 6.45
C MET A 247 37.17 -1.09 5.45
N LEU A 248 36.82 -1.78 4.38
CA LEU A 248 35.76 -1.37 3.50
C LEU A 248 34.51 -2.20 3.81
N LEU A 249 33.35 -1.54 3.78
CA LEU A 249 32.06 -2.17 3.99
C LEU A 249 31.19 -2.02 2.74
N ASP A 250 30.62 -3.14 2.30
CA ASP A 250 29.48 -3.14 1.41
C ASP A 250 28.26 -3.43 2.25
N VAL A 251 27.25 -2.58 2.18
CA VAL A 251 26.01 -2.69 2.96
C VAL A 251 24.84 -2.59 2.03
N THR A 252 23.96 -3.58 2.07
CA THR A 252 22.67 -3.54 1.39
C THR A 252 21.56 -3.70 2.42
N LEU A 253 20.63 -2.78 2.41
CA LEU A 253 19.47 -2.80 3.29
C LEU A 253 18.22 -3.15 2.47
N LEU A 254 17.46 -4.10 2.95
CA LEU A 254 16.32 -4.66 2.25
C LEU A 254 15.06 -4.52 3.09
N ARG A 255 13.99 -4.17 2.43
CA ARG A 255 12.65 -4.30 2.95
C ARG A 255 12.00 -5.47 2.22
N PHE A 256 12.10 -6.65 2.83
CA PHE A 256 11.87 -7.93 2.20
C PHE A 256 12.79 -8.08 0.97
N ASP A 257 12.27 -8.39 -0.19
CA ASP A 257 13.09 -8.58 -1.39
C ASP A 257 13.40 -7.25 -2.13
N ARG A 258 12.94 -6.09 -1.60
CA ARG A 258 13.19 -4.79 -2.21
C ARG A 258 14.39 -4.11 -1.56
N GLU A 259 15.41 -3.81 -2.34
CA GLU A 259 16.51 -2.95 -1.92
C GLU A 259 16.01 -1.53 -1.67
N ILE A 260 16.32 -0.99 -0.48
CA ILE A 260 15.96 0.38 -0.10
C ILE A 260 17.18 1.30 0.02
N ALA A 261 18.34 0.72 0.27
CA ALA A 261 19.62 1.43 0.25
C ALA A 261 20.76 0.44 0.02
N SER A 262 21.80 0.89 -0.68
CA SER A 262 23.03 0.13 -0.89
C SER A 262 24.24 1.07 -0.88
N PHE A 263 25.30 0.66 -0.22
CA PHE A 263 26.58 1.38 -0.14
C PHE A 263 27.69 0.38 -0.42
N THR A 264 28.59 0.72 -1.32
CA THR A 264 29.77 -0.09 -1.66
C THR A 264 31.06 0.63 -1.32
N ASP A 265 32.10 -0.12 -0.96
CA ASP A 265 33.43 0.40 -0.60
C ASP A 265 33.38 1.55 0.44
N PHE A 266 32.41 1.51 1.40
CA PHE A 266 32.35 2.52 2.45
C PHE A 266 33.55 2.35 3.40
N LEU A 267 34.45 3.34 3.42
CA LEU A 267 35.61 3.30 4.26
C LEU A 267 35.22 3.53 5.73
N GLN A 268 35.52 2.56 6.58
CA GLN A 268 35.39 2.65 8.01
C GLN A 268 36.80 2.74 8.63
N GLU A 269 37.13 3.89 9.13
CA GLU A 269 38.35 4.13 9.88
C GLU A 269 38.14 3.88 11.37
N GLU A 270 38.50 2.69 11.83
CA GLU A 270 38.39 2.31 13.23
C GLU A 270 39.80 1.96 13.74
N ASN A 271 40.37 2.83 14.59
CA ASN A 271 41.66 2.56 15.24
C ASN A 271 41.44 1.70 16.49
N ILE A 272 41.04 0.43 16.30
CA ILE A 272 40.91 -0.52 17.41
C ILE A 272 42.32 -1.02 17.75
N THR A 273 42.85 -0.58 18.89
CA THR A 273 44.17 -0.97 19.39
C THR A 273 44.05 -1.91 20.58
N ASN A 274 45.16 -2.61 20.92
CA ASN A 274 45.26 -3.54 22.07
C ASN A 274 44.33 -4.74 22.02
N LEU A 275 44.00 -5.25 20.80
CA LEU A 275 43.14 -6.38 20.65
C LEU A 275 43.70 -7.68 21.26
N ASN A 276 44.98 -7.98 21.06
CA ASN A 276 45.64 -9.23 21.47
C ASN A 276 44.83 -10.51 21.11
N LEU A 277 44.29 -10.52 19.89
CA LEU A 277 43.40 -11.57 19.38
C LEU A 277 44.24 -12.73 18.83
N THR A 278 44.25 -13.86 19.54
CA THR A 278 45.00 -15.05 19.12
C THR A 278 44.30 -15.80 18.01
N PRO A 279 45.00 -16.66 17.24
CA PRO A 279 44.38 -17.46 16.19
C PRO A 279 43.13 -18.24 16.69
N GLY A 280 42.05 -18.19 15.92
CA GLY A 280 40.80 -18.86 16.22
C GLY A 280 39.91 -18.15 17.24
N GLN A 281 40.27 -16.96 17.71
CA GLN A 281 39.50 -16.19 18.68
C GLN A 281 38.65 -15.07 18.07
N PHE A 282 37.59 -14.71 18.78
CA PHE A 282 36.72 -13.58 18.52
C PHE A 282 37.14 -12.38 19.39
N SER A 283 36.99 -11.18 18.84
CA SER A 283 37.15 -9.93 19.62
C SER A 283 35.94 -9.73 20.56
N PHE A 284 36.02 -8.69 21.39
CA PHE A 284 34.84 -8.10 21.98
C PHE A 284 33.90 -7.56 20.88
N THR A 285 32.65 -7.30 21.22
CA THR A 285 31.67 -6.72 20.33
C THR A 285 32.04 -5.29 19.98
N VAL A 286 32.08 -4.98 18.69
CA VAL A 286 32.37 -3.65 18.13
C VAL A 286 31.10 -3.12 17.47
N THR A 287 30.83 -1.83 17.62
CA THR A 287 29.74 -1.14 16.92
C THR A 287 30.34 -0.09 16.01
N LEU A 288 30.15 -0.26 14.73
CA LEU A 288 30.58 0.67 13.68
C LEU A 288 29.45 1.66 13.42
N ARG A 289 29.77 2.96 13.34
CA ARG A 289 28.81 4.01 13.04
C ARG A 289 29.02 4.51 11.61
N LEU A 290 28.04 4.31 10.76
CA LEU A 290 28.01 4.83 9.39
C LEU A 290 27.18 6.12 9.39
N GLU A 291 27.86 7.25 9.52
CA GLU A 291 27.24 8.56 9.66
C GLU A 291 26.40 8.96 8.43
N GLY A 292 25.18 9.41 8.67
CA GLY A 292 24.24 9.86 7.63
C GLY A 292 23.77 8.76 6.66
N LYS A 293 23.95 7.48 7.02
CA LYS A 293 23.62 6.33 6.15
C LYS A 293 22.34 5.62 6.52
N ALA A 294 21.59 6.08 7.52
CA ALA A 294 20.30 5.52 7.81
C ALA A 294 19.30 5.82 6.67
N PRO A 295 18.59 4.80 6.13
CA PRO A 295 17.58 5.03 5.11
C PRO A 295 16.35 5.73 5.73
N ALA A 296 15.58 6.45 4.90
CA ALA A 296 14.32 7.06 5.34
C ALA A 296 13.30 5.98 5.72
N GLU A 297 13.25 4.89 4.96
CA GLU A 297 12.38 3.76 5.20
C GLU A 297 12.98 2.78 6.23
N ASP A 298 12.12 2.01 6.90
CA ASP A 298 12.56 0.93 7.76
C ASP A 298 12.93 -0.31 6.95
N PHE A 299 14.00 -0.97 7.34
CA PHE A 299 14.43 -2.24 6.78
C PHE A 299 14.20 -3.37 7.77
N ASN A 300 14.09 -4.59 7.26
CA ASN A 300 13.91 -5.80 8.06
C ASN A 300 14.98 -6.86 7.77
N HIS A 301 15.79 -6.63 6.75
CA HIS A 301 16.92 -7.47 6.41
C HIS A 301 18.09 -6.64 5.92
N TYR A 302 19.29 -7.18 6.04
CA TYR A 302 20.53 -6.54 5.61
C TYR A 302 21.55 -7.58 5.16
N THR A 303 22.41 -7.18 4.23
CA THR A 303 23.64 -7.86 3.91
C THR A 303 24.78 -6.91 4.19
N VAL A 304 25.78 -7.32 4.95
CA VAL A 304 26.99 -6.54 5.22
C VAL A 304 28.19 -7.42 4.94
N ASN A 305 29.03 -6.97 4.03
CA ASN A 305 30.30 -7.61 3.71
C ASN A 305 31.45 -6.66 4.03
N ALA A 306 32.28 -7.05 5.02
CA ALA A 306 33.49 -6.34 5.35
C ALA A 306 34.66 -6.95 4.57
N HIS A 307 35.38 -6.13 3.86
CA HIS A 307 36.51 -6.58 3.05
C HIS A 307 37.69 -5.59 3.13
N LYS A 308 38.85 -6.02 2.58
CA LYS A 308 40.11 -5.22 2.63
C LYS A 308 40.43 -4.75 4.05
N ILE A 309 40.16 -5.58 5.06
CA ILE A 309 40.46 -5.26 6.45
C ILE A 309 41.97 -5.12 6.61
N ARG A 310 42.44 -3.99 7.14
CA ARG A 310 43.84 -3.79 7.46
C ARG A 310 44.08 -3.95 8.96
N TRP A 311 45.00 -4.84 9.33
CA TRP A 311 45.29 -5.16 10.73
C TRP A 311 46.80 -5.13 11.05
N GLY A 312 47.11 -4.96 12.30
CA GLY A 312 48.45 -5.13 12.84
C GLY A 312 48.62 -6.51 13.46
N VAL A 313 49.81 -7.08 13.30
CA VAL A 313 50.11 -8.41 13.86
C VAL A 313 51.35 -8.40 14.72
N ARG A 314 51.39 -9.31 15.66
CA ARG A 314 52.59 -9.78 16.36
C ARG A 314 52.76 -11.26 16.07
N ARG A 315 53.91 -11.69 15.59
CA ARG A 315 54.19 -13.10 15.32
C ARG A 315 53.92 -13.94 16.57
N ALA A 316 53.17 -15.00 16.42
CA ALA A 316 53.04 -15.99 17.46
C ALA A 316 54.40 -16.64 17.71
N VAL A 317 54.89 -16.61 18.93
CA VAL A 317 56.13 -17.33 19.30
C VAL A 317 55.74 -18.81 19.36
N PRO A 318 56.39 -19.69 18.55
CA PRO A 318 56.14 -21.12 18.66
C PRO A 318 56.47 -21.58 20.09
N ARG A 319 55.52 -22.24 20.72
CA ARG A 319 55.75 -22.94 22.01
C ARG A 319 56.43 -24.24 21.76
#